data_9cd4d93cf88e85b188ca77dc2e70205d
#
_entry.id   9cd4d93cf88e85b188ca77dc2e70205d
#
_cell.length_a   1.000
_cell.length_b   1.000
_cell.length_c   1.000
_cell.angle_alpha   90.00
_cell.angle_beta   90.00
_cell.angle_gamma   90.00
#
_symmetry.space_group_name_H-M   'P 1'
#
loop_
_entity.id
_entity.type
_entity.pdbx_description
1 polymer ?
#
loop_
_entity_poly.entity_id
_entity_poly.type
_entity_poly.pdbx_seq_one_letter_code
_entity_poly.pdbx_strand_id
1 'polypeptide(L)'
;MEHSDVVLPRLLKIQLFSDFDLNDPEDKRILLEFYNIISIKKYKKGEVIIREGESGDLFYILYSGSVQVLRNTPAGDTMALANLDSDQNVFFGEAALIGRDKRSATVKAITEVSTIALSGKKFYELCKKEPSLGWRVVLSLAKRMSKTIQETNNDKTTLYEALCNEIEFGS
;
A
#
# COMPACT_ATOMS: atom_id res chain seq x y z
N MET A 1 5.37 21.70 6.04
CA MET A 1 5.53 20.64 5.04
C MET A 1 7.00 20.30 4.99
N GLU A 2 7.40 19.04 4.99
CA GLU A 2 8.79 18.68 4.71
C GLU A 2 9.13 19.09 3.29
N HIS A 3 10.38 19.53 3.06
CA HIS A 3 10.82 19.98 1.75
C HIS A 3 10.82 18.82 0.73
N SER A 4 10.51 19.11 -0.54
CA SER A 4 10.56 18.13 -1.65
C SER A 4 11.88 17.35 -1.69
N ASP A 5 12.98 18.01 -1.37
CA ASP A 5 14.33 17.41 -1.37
C ASP A 5 14.51 16.26 -0.35
N VAL A 6 13.63 16.16 0.65
CA VAL A 6 13.61 15.05 1.62
C VAL A 6 12.62 13.96 1.20
N VAL A 7 11.47 14.38 0.67
CA VAL A 7 10.38 13.44 0.31
C VAL A 7 10.67 12.70 -0.99
N LEU A 8 11.16 13.37 -2.03
CA LEU A 8 11.37 12.77 -3.35
C LEU A 8 12.38 11.60 -3.33
N PRO A 9 13.56 11.69 -2.71
CA PRO A 9 14.46 10.54 -2.63
C PRO A 9 13.87 9.34 -1.89
N ARG A 10 12.97 9.61 -0.94
CA ARG A 10 12.27 8.55 -0.21
C ARG A 10 11.18 7.88 -1.05
N LEU A 11 10.48 8.63 -1.90
CA LEU A 11 9.52 8.07 -2.86
C LEU A 11 10.18 7.05 -3.78
N LEU A 12 11.40 7.30 -4.25
CA LEU A 12 12.13 6.36 -5.12
C LEU A 12 12.45 5.00 -4.47
N LYS A 13 12.48 4.93 -3.14
CA LYS A 13 12.63 3.66 -2.42
C LYS A 13 11.35 2.84 -2.41
N ILE A 14 10.21 3.45 -2.70
CA ILE A 14 8.92 2.77 -2.80
C ILE A 14 8.84 2.09 -4.16
N GLN A 15 8.49 0.82 -4.19
CA GLN A 15 8.43 0.02 -5.42
C GLN A 15 7.63 0.69 -6.55
N LEU A 16 6.60 1.47 -6.22
CA LEU A 16 5.78 2.17 -7.22
C LEU A 16 6.53 3.22 -8.02
N PHE A 17 7.61 3.77 -7.47
CA PHE A 17 8.39 4.87 -8.03
C PHE A 17 9.84 4.47 -8.32
N SER A 18 10.20 3.19 -8.20
CA SER A 18 11.58 2.69 -8.38
C SER A 18 12.13 2.91 -9.79
N ASP A 19 11.26 3.06 -10.78
CA ASP A 19 11.63 3.27 -12.19
C ASP A 19 11.86 4.75 -12.54
N PHE A 20 11.76 5.67 -11.56
CA PHE A 20 12.03 7.09 -11.76
C PHE A 20 13.47 7.44 -11.36
N ASP A 21 14.04 8.45 -12.02
CA ASP A 21 15.37 8.97 -11.73
C ASP A 21 15.30 10.49 -11.47
N LEU A 22 15.75 10.93 -10.29
CA LEU A 22 15.82 12.37 -9.95
C LEU A 22 16.88 13.14 -10.74
N ASN A 23 17.83 12.46 -11.41
CA ASN A 23 18.81 13.08 -12.29
C ASN A 23 18.22 13.34 -13.69
N ASP A 24 17.14 12.64 -14.06
CA ASP A 24 16.39 12.94 -15.28
C ASP A 24 15.48 14.15 -15.03
N PRO A 25 15.59 15.23 -15.83
CA PRO A 25 14.80 16.44 -15.62
C PRO A 25 13.30 16.23 -15.76
N GLU A 26 12.86 15.32 -16.65
CA GLU A 26 11.47 15.04 -16.89
C GLU A 26 10.87 14.21 -15.73
N ASP A 27 11.57 13.18 -15.27
CA ASP A 27 11.16 12.41 -14.11
C ASP A 27 11.07 13.26 -12.85
N LYS A 28 12.06 14.15 -12.65
CA LYS A 28 12.06 15.09 -11.54
C LYS A 28 10.86 16.05 -11.60
N ARG A 29 10.53 16.56 -12.79
CA ARG A 29 9.35 17.41 -13.01
C ARG A 29 8.06 16.67 -12.65
N ILE A 30 7.91 15.44 -13.13
CA ILE A 30 6.74 14.58 -12.86
C ILE A 30 6.60 14.30 -11.36
N LEU A 31 7.71 13.97 -10.69
CA LEU A 31 7.70 13.71 -9.25
C LEU A 31 7.40 14.96 -8.41
N LEU A 32 7.77 16.15 -8.88
CA LEU A 32 7.39 17.41 -8.24
C LEU A 32 5.86 17.67 -8.39
N GLU A 33 5.27 17.36 -9.55
CA GLU A 33 3.81 17.41 -9.71
C GLU A 33 3.10 16.42 -8.77
N PHE A 34 3.64 15.21 -8.63
CA PHE A 34 3.14 14.24 -7.67
C PHE A 34 3.25 14.77 -6.22
N TYR A 35 4.38 15.38 -5.86
CA TYR A 35 4.60 15.96 -4.55
C TYR A 35 3.56 17.05 -4.20
N ASN A 36 3.11 17.83 -5.18
CA ASN A 36 2.14 18.90 -4.98
C ASN A 36 0.72 18.39 -4.64
N ILE A 37 0.42 17.12 -4.91
CA ILE A 37 -0.91 16.55 -4.67
C ILE A 37 -0.99 15.65 -3.43
N ILE A 38 0.14 15.35 -2.79
CA ILE A 38 0.18 14.56 -1.56
C ILE A 38 -0.07 15.41 -0.31
N SER A 39 -0.36 14.74 0.80
CA SER A 39 -0.47 15.34 2.12
C SER A 39 0.15 14.44 3.18
N ILE A 40 0.71 15.02 4.23
CA ILE A 40 1.21 14.24 5.38
C ILE A 40 0.10 14.14 6.40
N LYS A 41 -0.18 12.90 6.85
CA LYS A 41 -1.11 12.62 7.93
C LYS A 41 -0.39 11.92 9.07
N LYS A 42 -0.72 12.29 10.31
CA LYS A 42 -0.16 11.73 11.53
C LYS A 42 -1.25 11.01 12.32
N TYR A 43 -0.88 9.90 12.94
CA TYR A 43 -1.77 9.07 13.72
C TYR A 43 -1.07 8.68 15.03
N LYS A 44 -1.84 8.68 16.13
CA LYS A 44 -1.37 8.21 17.42
C LYS A 44 -1.40 6.69 17.46
N LYS A 45 -0.60 6.11 18.36
CA LYS A 45 -0.69 4.68 18.65
C LYS A 45 -2.13 4.28 19.00
N GLY A 46 -2.62 3.22 18.34
CA GLY A 46 -3.97 2.69 18.51
C GLY A 46 -5.01 3.25 17.55
N GLU A 47 -4.72 4.34 16.81
CA GLU A 47 -5.67 4.91 15.85
C GLU A 47 -5.84 4.01 14.62
N VAL A 48 -7.07 3.93 14.11
CA VAL A 48 -7.41 3.23 12.87
C VAL A 48 -7.23 4.18 11.70
N ILE A 49 -6.35 3.81 10.76
CA ILE A 49 -6.05 4.58 9.54
C ILE A 49 -7.01 4.20 8.42
N ILE A 50 -7.28 2.90 8.29
CA ILE A 50 -8.23 2.31 7.34
C ILE A 50 -9.09 1.32 8.12
N ARG A 51 -10.39 1.29 7.84
CA ARG A 51 -11.31 0.30 8.39
C ARG A 51 -11.85 -0.62 7.30
N GLU A 52 -11.77 -1.94 7.52
CA GLU A 52 -12.33 -2.95 6.62
C GLU A 52 -13.80 -2.69 6.30
N GLY A 53 -14.21 -2.87 5.05
CA GLY A 53 -15.58 -2.69 4.58
C GLY A 53 -16.00 -1.25 4.32
N GLU A 54 -15.28 -0.25 4.81
CA GLU A 54 -15.57 1.16 4.51
C GLU A 54 -15.11 1.55 3.10
N SER A 55 -15.78 2.53 2.52
CA SER A 55 -15.31 3.16 1.28
C SER A 55 -14.24 4.19 1.60
N GLY A 56 -13.20 4.26 0.78
CA GLY A 56 -12.13 5.23 1.00
C GLY A 56 -11.33 5.50 -0.27
N ASP A 57 -10.95 6.76 -0.45
CA ASP A 57 -10.25 7.30 -1.64
C ASP A 57 -8.76 7.58 -1.39
N LEU A 58 -8.23 7.24 -0.20
CA LEU A 58 -6.84 7.55 0.12
C LEU A 58 -5.95 6.31 -0.01
N PHE A 59 -4.86 6.49 -0.71
CA PHE A 59 -3.66 5.65 -0.73
C PHE A 59 -2.64 6.21 0.27
N TYR A 60 -1.88 5.35 0.90
CA TYR A 60 -0.92 5.73 1.93
C TYR A 60 0.44 5.09 1.70
N ILE A 61 1.51 5.89 1.84
CA ILE A 61 2.88 5.43 1.98
C ILE A 61 3.26 5.61 3.45
N LEU A 62 3.76 4.56 4.09
CA LEU A 62 4.22 4.61 5.47
C LEU A 62 5.53 5.37 5.55
N TYR A 63 5.48 6.58 6.14
CA TYR A 63 6.63 7.48 6.22
C TYR A 63 7.45 7.26 7.49
N SER A 64 6.79 7.06 8.63
CA SER A 64 7.44 6.71 9.91
C SER A 64 6.50 5.88 10.78
N GLY A 65 7.10 5.08 11.66
CA GLY A 65 6.38 4.21 12.59
C GLY A 65 5.94 2.90 11.97
N SER A 66 5.06 2.18 12.68
CA SER A 66 4.64 0.82 12.35
C SER A 66 3.12 0.70 12.42
N VAL A 67 2.55 -0.07 11.51
CA VAL A 67 1.12 -0.36 11.44
C VAL A 67 0.88 -1.87 11.40
N GLN A 68 -0.29 -2.29 11.90
CA GLN A 68 -0.78 -3.66 11.82
C GLN A 68 -1.96 -3.73 10.85
N VAL A 69 -1.91 -4.70 9.95
CA VAL A 69 -2.99 -5.04 9.03
C VAL A 69 -3.83 -6.15 9.64
N LEU A 70 -5.12 -5.91 9.80
CA LEU A 70 -6.07 -6.78 10.46
C LEU A 70 -7.21 -7.12 9.51
N ARG A 71 -7.76 -8.32 9.63
CA ARG A 71 -8.94 -8.76 8.90
C ARG A 71 -9.89 -9.52 9.80
N ASN A 72 -11.19 -9.31 9.58
CA ASN A 72 -12.21 -10.09 10.28
C ASN A 72 -12.36 -11.46 9.62
N THR A 73 -12.42 -12.50 10.45
CA THR A 73 -12.74 -13.86 10.02
C THR A 73 -14.24 -14.03 9.84
N PRO A 74 -14.71 -15.02 9.08
CA PRO A 74 -16.13 -15.34 8.98
C PRO A 74 -16.78 -15.68 10.33
N ALA A 75 -16.00 -16.13 11.30
CA ALA A 75 -16.45 -16.42 12.67
C ALA A 75 -16.61 -15.16 13.55
N GLY A 76 -16.19 -13.98 13.04
CA GLY A 76 -16.29 -12.71 13.74
C GLY A 76 -15.03 -12.32 14.53
N ASP A 77 -14.02 -13.16 14.56
CA ASP A 77 -12.72 -12.85 15.18
C ASP A 77 -11.89 -11.93 14.32
N THR A 78 -10.96 -11.21 14.93
CA THR A 78 -10.00 -10.37 14.20
C THR A 78 -8.64 -11.06 14.14
N MET A 79 -8.13 -11.27 12.94
CA MET A 79 -6.82 -11.87 12.68
C MET A 79 -5.82 -10.81 12.19
N ALA A 80 -4.60 -10.83 12.74
CA ALA A 80 -3.50 -10.04 12.23
C ALA A 80 -2.91 -10.72 10.98
N LEU A 81 -2.90 -10.00 9.85
CA LEU A 81 -2.31 -10.49 8.60
C LEU A 81 -0.83 -10.14 8.50
N ALA A 82 -0.45 -8.93 8.90
CA ALA A 82 0.93 -8.44 8.82
C ALA A 82 1.16 -7.27 9.76
N ASN A 83 2.42 -7.11 10.18
CA ASN A 83 2.95 -5.86 10.71
C ASN A 83 3.84 -5.23 9.63
N LEU A 84 3.62 -3.95 9.35
CA LEU A 84 4.37 -3.19 8.37
C LEU A 84 5.16 -2.09 9.09
N ASP A 85 6.42 -1.95 8.74
CA ASP A 85 7.31 -0.93 9.29
C ASP A 85 7.76 0.04 8.19
N SER A 86 8.00 1.29 8.56
CA SER A 86 8.43 2.34 7.64
C SER A 86 9.76 2.05 6.95
N ASP A 87 10.65 1.28 7.58
CA ASP A 87 11.96 0.91 7.02
C ASP A 87 11.83 -0.07 5.84
N GLN A 88 10.70 -0.75 5.73
CA GLN A 88 10.38 -1.64 4.61
C GLN A 88 9.92 -0.88 3.35
N ASN A 89 9.83 0.46 3.38
CA ASN A 89 9.36 1.29 2.28
C ASN A 89 7.99 0.84 1.72
N VAL A 90 7.06 0.56 2.62
CA VAL A 90 5.74 -0.02 2.30
C VAL A 90 4.68 1.03 2.05
N PHE A 91 3.66 0.60 1.35
CA PHE A 91 2.43 1.35 1.12
C PHE A 91 1.21 0.45 1.31
N PHE A 92 0.04 1.05 1.52
CA PHE A 92 -1.23 0.36 1.69
C PHE A 92 -2.41 1.20 1.19
N GLY A 93 -3.55 0.54 0.97
CA GLY A 93 -4.75 1.18 0.43
C GLY A 93 -4.65 1.48 -1.07
N GLU A 94 -3.84 0.73 -1.81
CA GLU A 94 -3.55 0.87 -3.24
C GLU A 94 -4.78 0.71 -4.13
N ALA A 95 -5.82 0.00 -3.66
CA ALA A 95 -7.09 -0.09 -4.37
C ALA A 95 -7.71 1.28 -4.66
N ALA A 96 -7.44 2.29 -3.81
CA ALA A 96 -7.88 3.67 -4.03
C ALA A 96 -7.28 4.32 -5.29
N LEU A 97 -6.15 3.83 -5.81
CA LEU A 97 -5.52 4.36 -7.03
C LEU A 97 -6.17 3.84 -8.31
N ILE A 98 -6.76 2.64 -8.26
CA ILE A 98 -7.29 1.94 -9.45
C ILE A 98 -8.81 1.76 -9.42
N GLY A 99 -9.47 2.02 -8.29
CA GLY A 99 -10.92 1.88 -8.15
C GLY A 99 -11.43 2.51 -6.87
N ARG A 100 -12.74 2.36 -6.64
CA ARG A 100 -13.44 2.83 -5.43
C ARG A 100 -14.00 1.65 -4.62
N ASP A 101 -13.27 0.57 -4.56
CA ASP A 101 -13.70 -0.61 -3.85
C ASP A 101 -13.68 -0.41 -2.34
N LYS A 102 -14.45 -1.25 -1.65
CA LYS A 102 -14.41 -1.32 -0.19
C LYS A 102 -13.03 -1.75 0.27
N ARG A 103 -12.61 -1.22 1.41
CA ARG A 103 -11.35 -1.59 2.04
C ARG A 103 -11.33 -3.07 2.40
N SER A 104 -10.30 -3.78 1.98
CA SER A 104 -10.17 -5.23 2.16
C SER A 104 -9.65 -5.64 3.55
N ALA A 105 -9.13 -4.68 4.33
CA ALA A 105 -8.56 -4.91 5.65
C ALA A 105 -8.58 -3.62 6.48
N THR A 106 -8.48 -3.77 7.81
CA THR A 106 -8.26 -2.68 8.74
C THR A 106 -6.76 -2.45 8.91
N VAL A 107 -6.32 -1.20 8.87
CA VAL A 107 -4.93 -0.80 9.16
C VAL A 107 -4.93 0.08 10.40
N LYS A 108 -4.21 -0.36 11.45
CA LYS A 108 -4.14 0.29 12.76
C LYS A 108 -2.70 0.67 13.08
N ALA A 109 -2.50 1.87 13.59
CA ALA A 109 -1.20 2.34 14.08
C ALA A 109 -0.81 1.60 15.37
N ILE A 110 0.37 0.96 15.39
CA ILE A 110 0.90 0.28 16.59
C ILE A 110 1.98 1.09 17.31
N THR A 111 2.47 2.14 16.65
CA THR A 111 3.30 3.21 17.22
C THR A 111 2.67 4.57 16.88
N GLU A 112 3.34 5.69 17.14
CA GLU A 112 3.06 6.94 16.44
C GLU A 112 3.44 6.78 14.97
N VAL A 113 2.55 7.17 14.07
CA VAL A 113 2.68 6.95 12.62
C VAL A 113 2.56 8.25 11.87
N SER A 114 3.43 8.42 10.87
CA SER A 114 3.28 9.45 9.83
C SER A 114 3.16 8.78 8.47
N THR A 115 2.23 9.27 7.65
CA THR A 115 2.00 8.74 6.29
C THR A 115 2.02 9.86 5.28
N ILE A 116 2.47 9.56 4.07
CA ILE A 116 2.17 10.33 2.88
C ILE A 116 0.83 9.80 2.34
N ALA A 117 -0.18 10.65 2.29
CA ALA A 117 -1.51 10.31 1.83
C ALA A 117 -1.81 10.97 0.47
N LEU A 118 -2.40 10.21 -0.43
CA LEU A 118 -2.76 10.61 -1.79
C LEU A 118 -4.20 10.21 -2.09
N SER A 119 -5.01 11.16 -2.57
CA SER A 119 -6.35 10.87 -3.07
C SER A 119 -6.27 10.20 -4.45
N GLY A 120 -7.01 9.10 -4.62
CA GLY A 120 -7.12 8.40 -5.91
C GLY A 120 -7.64 9.32 -7.01
N LYS A 121 -8.59 10.22 -6.69
CA LYS A 121 -9.07 11.22 -7.64
C LYS A 121 -7.96 12.17 -8.11
N LYS A 122 -7.14 12.70 -7.19
CA LYS A 122 -6.02 13.58 -7.54
C LYS A 122 -4.97 12.84 -8.35
N PHE A 123 -4.68 11.59 -7.99
CA PHE A 123 -3.78 10.73 -8.75
C PHE A 123 -4.27 10.51 -10.18
N TYR A 124 -5.54 10.17 -10.35
CA TYR A 124 -6.16 9.99 -11.66
C TYR A 124 -6.06 11.26 -12.54
N GLU A 125 -6.35 12.45 -11.97
CA GLU A 125 -6.23 13.71 -12.70
C GLU A 125 -4.76 14.02 -13.07
N LEU A 126 -3.82 13.67 -12.21
CA LEU A 126 -2.38 13.79 -12.53
C LEU A 126 -1.98 12.82 -13.65
N CYS A 127 -2.44 11.57 -13.64
CA CYS A 127 -2.16 10.60 -14.70
C CYS A 127 -2.70 11.01 -16.07
N LYS A 128 -3.78 11.80 -16.13
CA LYS A 128 -4.25 12.39 -17.39
C LYS A 128 -3.28 13.42 -17.96
N LYS A 129 -2.63 14.19 -17.09
CA LYS A 129 -1.63 15.18 -17.47
C LYS A 129 -0.28 14.54 -17.77
N GLU A 130 0.07 13.54 -16.98
CA GLU A 130 1.34 12.82 -17.00
C GLU A 130 1.11 11.32 -17.23
N PRO A 131 0.81 10.89 -18.46
CA PRO A 131 0.51 9.48 -18.76
C PRO A 131 1.66 8.53 -18.42
N SER A 132 2.92 9.01 -18.51
CA SER A 132 4.12 8.26 -18.14
C SER A 132 4.12 7.86 -16.66
N LEU A 133 3.70 8.76 -15.76
CA LEU A 133 3.53 8.45 -14.34
C LEU A 133 2.48 7.36 -14.14
N GLY A 134 1.30 7.54 -14.75
CA GLY A 134 0.20 6.58 -14.65
C GLY A 134 0.62 5.19 -15.11
N TRP A 135 1.25 5.10 -16.28
CA TRP A 135 1.75 3.84 -16.84
C TRP A 135 2.73 3.12 -15.90
N ARG A 136 3.78 3.82 -15.45
CA ARG A 136 4.82 3.25 -14.57
C ARG A 136 4.23 2.76 -13.25
N VAL A 137 3.38 3.57 -12.60
CA VAL A 137 2.75 3.21 -11.32
C VAL A 137 1.79 2.04 -11.47
N VAL A 138 0.92 2.04 -12.49
CA VAL A 138 -0.02 0.94 -12.73
C VAL A 138 0.70 -0.35 -13.09
N LEU A 139 1.76 -0.29 -13.90
CA LEU A 139 2.57 -1.46 -14.23
C LEU A 139 3.25 -2.03 -12.96
N SER A 140 3.79 -1.18 -12.09
CA SER A 140 4.39 -1.59 -10.83
C SER A 140 3.35 -2.24 -9.89
N LEU A 141 2.15 -1.66 -9.79
CA LEU A 141 1.02 -2.26 -9.06
C LEU A 141 0.64 -3.63 -9.62
N ALA A 142 0.52 -3.75 -10.95
CA ALA A 142 0.17 -5.01 -11.60
C ALA A 142 1.22 -6.11 -11.32
N LYS A 143 2.52 -5.78 -11.39
CA LYS A 143 3.61 -6.71 -11.02
C LYS A 143 3.49 -7.17 -9.57
N ARG A 144 3.24 -6.25 -8.63
CA ARG A 144 3.06 -6.58 -7.21
C ARG A 144 1.83 -7.48 -6.99
N MET A 145 0.69 -7.15 -7.61
CA MET A 145 -0.52 -7.97 -7.51
C MET A 145 -0.31 -9.37 -8.06
N SER A 146 0.37 -9.51 -9.21
CA SER A 146 0.72 -10.81 -9.78
C SER A 146 1.56 -11.64 -8.79
N LYS A 147 2.57 -11.04 -8.17
CA LYS A 147 3.40 -11.69 -7.14
C LYS A 147 2.55 -12.15 -5.95
N THR A 148 1.72 -11.26 -5.41
CA THR A 148 0.84 -11.59 -4.27
C THR A 148 -0.13 -12.73 -4.59
N ILE A 149 -0.68 -12.77 -5.81
CA ILE A 149 -1.54 -13.87 -6.26
C ILE A 149 -0.77 -15.20 -6.29
N GLN A 150 0.45 -15.20 -6.81
CA GLN A 150 1.29 -16.41 -6.83
C GLN A 150 1.61 -16.90 -5.41
N GLU A 151 2.03 -16.01 -4.51
CA GLU A 151 2.29 -16.32 -3.10
C GLU A 151 1.04 -16.90 -2.43
N THR A 152 -0.12 -16.26 -2.58
CA THR A 152 -1.39 -16.73 -2.03
C THR A 152 -1.80 -18.09 -2.57
N ASN A 153 -1.57 -18.37 -3.85
CA ASN A 153 -1.88 -19.67 -4.43
C ASN A 153 -0.95 -20.77 -3.88
N ASN A 154 0.33 -20.47 -3.68
CA ASN A 154 1.27 -21.42 -3.05
C ASN A 154 0.86 -21.73 -1.61
N ASP A 155 0.51 -20.70 -0.83
CA ASP A 155 0.04 -20.87 0.56
C ASP A 155 -1.22 -21.75 0.63
N LYS A 156 -2.18 -21.53 -0.29
CA LYS A 156 -3.39 -22.37 -0.39
C LYS A 156 -3.06 -23.82 -0.70
N THR A 157 -2.11 -24.08 -1.60
CA THR A 157 -1.68 -25.44 -1.94
C THR A 157 -1.05 -26.12 -0.72
N THR A 158 -0.17 -25.43 -0.01
CA THR A 158 0.46 -25.93 1.22
C THR A 158 -0.56 -26.24 2.32
N LEU A 159 -1.56 -25.35 2.50
CA LEU A 159 -2.65 -25.58 3.46
C LEU A 159 -3.51 -26.78 3.06
N TYR A 160 -3.80 -26.94 1.78
CA TYR A 160 -4.56 -28.08 1.28
C TYR A 160 -3.82 -29.41 1.53
N GLU A 161 -2.51 -29.46 1.24
CA GLU A 161 -1.68 -30.63 1.51
C GLU A 161 -1.63 -30.96 3.00
N ALA A 162 -1.49 -29.95 3.87
CA ALA A 162 -1.49 -30.15 5.32
C ALA A 162 -2.83 -30.73 5.80
N LEU A 163 -3.96 -30.23 5.31
CA LEU A 163 -5.30 -30.76 5.63
C LEU A 163 -5.49 -32.19 5.15
N CYS A 164 -5.04 -32.54 3.94
CA CYS A 164 -5.11 -33.90 3.43
C CYS A 164 -4.30 -34.88 4.32
N ASN A 165 -3.09 -34.48 4.71
CA ASN A 165 -2.25 -35.26 5.59
C ASN A 165 -2.89 -35.51 6.97
N GLU A 166 -3.52 -34.47 7.58
CA GLU A 166 -4.25 -34.65 8.85
C GLU A 166 -5.43 -35.62 8.73
N ILE A 167 -6.13 -35.61 7.61
CA ILE A 167 -7.26 -36.52 7.38
C ILE A 167 -6.78 -37.97 7.15
N GLU A 168 -5.66 -38.17 6.44
CA GLU A 168 -5.13 -39.51 6.13
C GLU A 168 -4.44 -40.16 7.35
N PHE A 169 -3.79 -39.38 8.22
CA PHE A 169 -3.04 -39.89 9.38
C PHE A 169 -3.74 -39.67 10.73
N GLY A 170 -4.88 -39.00 10.77
CA GLY A 170 -5.67 -38.70 11.97
C GLY A 170 -6.77 -39.72 12.28
N SER A 171 -6.77 -40.88 11.61
CA SER A 171 -7.74 -41.98 11.80
C SER A 171 -7.09 -43.22 12.43
#